data_4a7544ae0b1d2ddc2d2654d39123bd5f
#
_entry.id   4a7544ae0b1d2ddc2d2654d39123bd5f
#
_cell.length_a   1.000
_cell.length_b   1.000
_cell.length_c   1.000
_cell.angle_alpha   90.00
_cell.angle_beta   90.00
_cell.angle_gamma   90.00
#
_symmetry.space_group_name_H-M   'P 1'
#
loop_
_entity.id
_entity.type
_entity.pdbx_description
1 polymer ?
#
loop_
_entity_poly.entity_id
_entity_poly.type
_entity_poly.pdbx_seq_one_letter_code
_entity_poly.pdbx_strand_id
1 'polypeptide(L)'
;MTPRPDDEQGKKNGEEDPDICQQALWAALDPGAWHSSISGDSVFAETYKFTAIQIEAALKEGGYDAVIEAGCGTGDIIGNLKTDRPCFGVDINERFIGHCKEHYTRPNLSFTVLDVLNLRGWWDERTGGKYKKPLVVCVNNTLNIMPEEIRGKVIEQMLSVSGTDGRCLVSYWNGNFFSHAIMNYYMCNQDLCGKFAMSDVDWETRYLETPSGYKTHWLIPVEVQRLLRSFDINIETIENDIAYGRDHISCSGLAVFAWFSVASTSYSKSYYDSDDAQAFYSNVWGHETVHIGRYDLLSHQDRTSLTKVQQISKAEELHETEFIKLINYKFQGIGKTPRVRILDMGCGYGGLLRRLWEQGHVWSGVGCDIASKMCDRARMINAQIGADRDIDILEESYLSVSVPPESKDLVISMDALLHIGPDGQKTAIKEAARVLRPGGWMIFCDIMQQEEVDPVEMQPIYDRIHLSKLGTVMNYKGALAENGFTNFEYKPHSENVASHYRTVRQALLEKKGKIPVSEGFAKRMETGLAVWEKLAPKNIVWGFVMAQKTGKAND
;
A
#
# COMPACT_ATOMS: atom_id res chain seq x y z
N MET A 1 55.85 20.79 -33.91
CA MET A 1 54.75 20.39 -34.78
C MET A 1 53.46 20.95 -34.18
N THR A 2 52.92 21.92 -34.88
CA THR A 2 51.76 22.74 -34.55
C THR A 2 50.46 21.95 -34.47
N PRO A 3 49.52 22.27 -33.58
CA PRO A 3 48.17 21.71 -33.60
C PRO A 3 47.33 22.31 -34.73
N ARG A 4 46.49 21.54 -35.36
CA ARG A 4 45.48 21.97 -36.32
C ARG A 4 44.25 22.52 -35.60
N PRO A 5 43.55 23.49 -36.19
CA PRO A 5 42.38 24.10 -35.61
C PRO A 5 41.08 23.41 -35.98
N ASP A 6 40.10 23.56 -35.08
CA ASP A 6 38.67 23.76 -35.27
C ASP A 6 37.93 22.90 -36.29
N ASP A 7 37.10 21.97 -35.75
CA ASP A 7 35.83 21.64 -36.34
C ASP A 7 34.70 22.06 -35.40
N GLU A 8 34.36 23.36 -35.47
CA GLU A 8 33.02 23.83 -35.16
C GLU A 8 32.09 23.30 -36.25
N GLN A 9 31.35 22.25 -35.96
CA GLN A 9 30.19 21.88 -36.77
C GLN A 9 28.94 21.89 -35.95
N GLY A 10 28.17 22.96 -36.18
CA GLY A 10 26.74 22.85 -36.37
C GLY A 10 25.90 22.54 -35.13
N LYS A 11 25.67 23.53 -34.27
CA LYS A 11 24.38 23.60 -33.61
C LYS A 11 23.31 23.57 -34.70
N LYS A 12 22.61 22.42 -34.84
CA LYS A 12 21.35 22.34 -35.58
C LYS A 12 20.34 23.21 -34.87
N ASN A 13 19.84 24.17 -35.60
CA ASN A 13 18.76 25.06 -35.22
C ASN A 13 17.53 24.29 -34.83
N GLY A 14 16.93 24.60 -33.65
CA GLY A 14 15.49 24.66 -33.49
C GLY A 14 14.78 23.31 -33.39
N GLU A 15 15.29 22.35 -32.64
CA GLU A 15 14.40 21.36 -32.02
C GLU A 15 13.89 21.97 -30.72
N GLU A 16 12.67 22.48 -30.74
CA GLU A 16 11.94 22.86 -29.52
C GLU A 16 11.82 21.62 -28.63
N ASP A 17 11.94 21.81 -27.31
CA ASP A 17 11.77 20.76 -26.33
C ASP A 17 10.40 20.07 -26.55
N PRO A 18 10.34 18.76 -26.77
CA PRO A 18 9.09 18.03 -27.07
C PRO A 18 7.98 18.28 -26.04
N ASP A 19 8.32 18.55 -24.79
CA ASP A 19 7.35 18.84 -23.73
C ASP A 19 6.78 20.25 -23.82
N ILE A 20 7.55 21.21 -24.33
CA ILE A 20 7.05 22.56 -24.66
C ILE A 20 6.06 22.48 -25.82
N CYS A 21 6.34 21.67 -26.86
CA CYS A 21 5.43 21.46 -27.97
C CYS A 21 4.10 20.85 -27.53
N GLN A 22 4.12 19.86 -26.63
CA GLN A 22 2.89 19.23 -26.12
C GLN A 22 2.05 20.20 -25.27
N GLN A 23 2.67 20.97 -24.38
CA GLN A 23 1.97 21.99 -23.58
C GLN A 23 1.36 23.06 -24.46
N ALA A 24 2.08 23.52 -25.51
CA ALA A 24 1.58 24.48 -26.46
C ALA A 24 0.38 23.96 -27.26
N LEU A 25 0.40 22.67 -27.66
CA LEU A 25 -0.71 22.01 -28.31
C LEU A 25 -1.98 22.03 -27.44
N TRP A 26 -1.86 21.57 -26.20
CA TRP A 26 -3.00 21.55 -25.27
C TRP A 26 -3.53 22.95 -24.97
N ALA A 27 -2.67 23.95 -24.82
CA ALA A 27 -3.07 25.33 -24.63
C ALA A 27 -3.79 25.95 -25.85
N ALA A 28 -3.50 25.45 -27.05
CA ALA A 28 -4.12 25.93 -28.30
C ALA A 28 -5.43 25.23 -28.62
N LEU A 29 -5.71 24.04 -28.07
CA LEU A 29 -6.93 23.27 -28.37
C LEU A 29 -8.19 24.04 -27.98
N ASP A 30 -9.21 23.98 -28.87
CA ASP A 30 -10.54 24.51 -28.58
C ASP A 30 -11.30 23.56 -27.65
N PRO A 31 -11.75 24.02 -26.48
CA PRO A 31 -12.45 23.16 -25.52
C PRO A 31 -13.74 22.54 -26.08
N GLY A 32 -14.49 23.27 -26.90
CA GLY A 32 -15.74 22.78 -27.49
C GLY A 32 -15.48 21.72 -28.54
N ALA A 33 -14.43 21.88 -29.36
CA ALA A 33 -14.01 20.88 -30.33
C ALA A 33 -13.52 19.61 -29.63
N TRP A 34 -12.74 19.76 -28.55
CA TRP A 34 -12.31 18.61 -27.74
C TRP A 34 -13.51 17.87 -27.13
N HIS A 35 -14.41 18.58 -26.44
CA HIS A 35 -15.64 18.01 -25.88
C HIS A 35 -16.46 17.24 -26.96
N SER A 36 -16.60 17.81 -28.13
CA SER A 36 -17.34 17.16 -29.23
C SER A 36 -16.66 15.88 -29.71
N SER A 37 -15.33 15.80 -29.68
CA SER A 37 -14.57 14.62 -30.12
C SER A 37 -14.71 13.41 -29.20
N ILE A 38 -15.05 13.62 -27.91
CA ILE A 38 -15.19 12.57 -26.90
C ILE A 38 -16.65 12.29 -26.50
N SER A 39 -17.60 13.02 -27.07
CA SER A 39 -19.04 12.93 -26.77
C SER A 39 -19.83 12.43 -27.98
N GLY A 40 -21.15 12.31 -27.86
CA GLY A 40 -22.05 11.91 -28.92
C GLY A 40 -21.80 10.51 -29.44
N ASP A 41 -21.47 10.37 -30.74
CA ASP A 41 -21.18 9.09 -31.41
C ASP A 41 -19.68 8.71 -31.35
N SER A 42 -18.86 9.41 -30.58
CA SER A 42 -17.46 9.10 -30.40
C SER A 42 -17.24 7.70 -29.83
N VAL A 43 -16.18 7.03 -30.26
CA VAL A 43 -15.74 5.73 -29.73
C VAL A 43 -15.51 5.79 -28.20
N PHE A 44 -15.18 6.95 -27.65
CA PHE A 44 -14.93 7.15 -26.23
C PHE A 44 -16.19 7.47 -25.41
N ALA A 45 -17.29 7.90 -26.02
CA ALA A 45 -18.47 8.41 -25.33
C ALA A 45 -19.04 7.42 -24.29
N GLU A 46 -19.10 6.13 -24.61
CA GLU A 46 -19.60 5.11 -23.67
C GLU A 46 -18.62 4.85 -22.52
N THR A 47 -17.31 4.92 -22.78
CA THR A 47 -16.29 4.81 -21.71
C THR A 47 -16.37 5.98 -20.74
N TYR A 48 -16.61 7.20 -21.22
CA TYR A 48 -16.83 8.36 -20.34
C TYR A 48 -18.05 8.16 -19.45
N LYS A 49 -19.17 7.67 -19.99
CA LYS A 49 -20.37 7.34 -19.19
C LYS A 49 -20.08 6.23 -18.18
N PHE A 50 -19.37 5.17 -18.59
CA PHE A 50 -19.00 4.08 -17.71
C PHE A 50 -18.08 4.56 -16.58
N THR A 51 -17.10 5.40 -16.87
CA THR A 51 -16.21 6.03 -15.88
C THR A 51 -17.03 6.78 -14.82
N ALA A 52 -18.00 7.61 -15.22
CA ALA A 52 -18.87 8.32 -14.30
C ALA A 52 -19.68 7.35 -13.42
N ILE A 53 -20.24 6.28 -13.99
CA ILE A 53 -20.99 5.24 -13.25
C ILE A 53 -20.09 4.56 -12.20
N GLN A 54 -18.85 4.22 -12.52
CA GLN A 54 -17.91 3.62 -11.60
C GLN A 54 -17.61 4.55 -10.40
N ILE A 55 -17.39 5.83 -10.67
CA ILE A 55 -17.15 6.84 -9.63
C ILE A 55 -18.40 7.02 -8.77
N GLU A 56 -19.59 7.12 -9.35
CA GLU A 56 -20.86 7.27 -8.62
C GLU A 56 -21.14 6.05 -7.72
N ALA A 57 -20.88 4.83 -8.22
CA ALA A 57 -21.01 3.61 -7.43
C ALA A 57 -20.06 3.63 -6.22
N ALA A 58 -18.79 3.97 -6.44
CA ALA A 58 -17.80 4.09 -5.36
C ALA A 58 -18.22 5.15 -4.32
N LEU A 59 -18.69 6.32 -4.75
CA LEU A 59 -19.17 7.38 -3.86
C LEU A 59 -20.37 6.93 -3.01
N LYS A 60 -21.26 6.13 -3.58
CA LYS A 60 -22.42 5.59 -2.88
C LYS A 60 -22.07 4.54 -1.85
N GLU A 61 -21.15 3.64 -2.18
CA GLU A 61 -20.79 2.47 -1.36
C GLU A 61 -19.67 2.79 -0.35
N GLY A 62 -18.69 3.58 -0.76
CA GLY A 62 -17.45 3.79 0.00
C GLY A 62 -17.52 4.85 1.09
N GLY A 63 -18.60 5.65 1.20
CA GLY A 63 -18.73 6.70 2.22
C GLY A 63 -17.70 7.82 2.09
N TYR A 64 -17.20 8.10 0.88
CA TYR A 64 -16.26 9.20 0.61
C TYR A 64 -16.92 10.55 0.84
N ASP A 65 -16.16 11.51 1.39
CA ASP A 65 -16.65 12.83 1.80
C ASP A 65 -16.37 13.94 0.78
N ALA A 66 -15.54 13.65 -0.23
CA ALA A 66 -15.26 14.51 -1.40
C ALA A 66 -14.78 13.67 -2.59
N VAL A 67 -14.84 14.25 -3.79
CA VAL A 67 -14.19 13.69 -4.99
C VAL A 67 -13.35 14.76 -5.68
N ILE A 68 -12.14 14.37 -6.12
CA ILE A 68 -11.19 15.22 -6.84
C ILE A 68 -10.84 14.53 -8.15
N GLU A 69 -11.00 15.24 -9.28
CA GLU A 69 -10.49 14.79 -10.58
C GLU A 69 -9.23 15.58 -10.93
N ALA A 70 -8.10 14.87 -10.96
CA ALA A 70 -6.79 15.40 -11.33
C ALA A 70 -6.60 15.29 -12.85
N GLY A 71 -6.45 16.44 -13.52
CA GLY A 71 -6.46 16.53 -14.98
C GLY A 71 -7.87 16.38 -15.54
N CYS A 72 -8.81 17.21 -15.09
CA CYS A 72 -10.23 17.08 -15.44
C CYS A 72 -10.58 17.50 -16.88
N GLY A 73 -9.65 18.07 -17.62
CA GLY A 73 -9.88 18.55 -18.99
C GLY A 73 -11.09 19.49 -19.06
N THR A 74 -12.00 19.21 -19.98
CA THR A 74 -13.26 19.95 -20.16
C THR A 74 -14.35 19.61 -19.14
N GLY A 75 -14.04 18.82 -18.10
CA GLY A 75 -14.94 18.56 -16.96
C GLY A 75 -16.01 17.51 -17.23
N ASP A 76 -15.90 16.74 -18.29
CA ASP A 76 -16.94 15.82 -18.76
C ASP A 76 -17.30 14.71 -17.75
N ILE A 77 -16.36 14.32 -16.90
CA ILE A 77 -16.63 13.36 -15.82
C ILE A 77 -17.18 14.08 -14.60
N ILE A 78 -16.36 14.88 -13.92
CA ILE A 78 -16.70 15.46 -12.62
C ILE A 78 -17.88 16.44 -12.72
N GLY A 79 -18.01 17.10 -13.85
CA GLY A 79 -19.13 18.01 -14.15
C GLY A 79 -20.49 17.30 -14.21
N ASN A 80 -20.52 16.04 -14.62
CA ASN A 80 -21.75 15.27 -14.83
C ASN A 80 -22.02 14.23 -13.72
N LEU A 81 -21.15 14.07 -12.70
CA LEU A 81 -21.39 13.13 -11.60
C LEU A 81 -22.70 13.44 -10.84
N LYS A 82 -23.50 12.42 -10.61
CA LYS A 82 -24.75 12.50 -9.84
C LYS A 82 -24.44 12.23 -8.36
N THR A 83 -24.00 13.26 -7.66
CA THR A 83 -23.63 13.18 -6.24
C THR A 83 -23.86 14.50 -5.52
N ASP A 84 -24.19 14.42 -4.23
CA ASP A 84 -24.25 15.57 -3.32
C ASP A 84 -22.90 15.89 -2.66
N ARG A 85 -21.90 15.04 -2.90
CA ARG A 85 -20.55 15.23 -2.34
C ARG A 85 -19.86 16.42 -3.01
N PRO A 86 -19.02 17.16 -2.28
CA PRO A 86 -18.15 18.17 -2.88
C PRO A 86 -17.27 17.60 -3.98
N CYS A 87 -17.27 18.27 -5.13
CA CYS A 87 -16.55 17.88 -6.33
C CYS A 87 -15.52 18.97 -6.69
N PHE A 88 -14.30 18.52 -6.99
CA PHE A 88 -13.18 19.40 -7.31
C PHE A 88 -12.51 18.93 -8.61
N GLY A 89 -12.64 19.70 -9.69
CA GLY A 89 -11.90 19.48 -10.93
C GLY A 89 -10.66 20.36 -10.98
N VAL A 90 -9.50 19.77 -11.26
CA VAL A 90 -8.26 20.51 -11.43
C VAL A 90 -7.59 20.15 -12.75
N ASP A 91 -7.09 21.16 -13.46
CA ASP A 91 -6.35 21.00 -14.72
C ASP A 91 -5.38 22.16 -14.88
N ILE A 92 -4.27 21.92 -15.55
CA ILE A 92 -3.26 22.96 -15.85
C ILE A 92 -3.74 23.90 -16.95
N ASN A 93 -4.67 23.47 -17.80
CA ASN A 93 -5.18 24.21 -18.96
C ASN A 93 -6.23 25.24 -18.54
N GLU A 94 -5.86 26.52 -18.56
CA GLU A 94 -6.74 27.62 -18.17
C GLU A 94 -8.00 27.74 -19.05
N ARG A 95 -7.90 27.45 -20.37
CA ARG A 95 -9.04 27.50 -21.29
C ARG A 95 -10.05 26.40 -20.99
N PHE A 96 -9.56 25.19 -20.66
CA PHE A 96 -10.43 24.08 -20.26
C PHE A 96 -11.13 24.38 -18.95
N ILE A 97 -10.44 24.91 -17.97
CA ILE A 97 -11.06 25.35 -16.70
C ILE A 97 -12.05 26.51 -16.90
N GLY A 98 -11.77 27.43 -17.83
CA GLY A 98 -12.73 28.47 -18.26
C GLY A 98 -14.03 27.85 -18.78
N HIS A 99 -13.91 26.91 -19.73
CA HIS A 99 -15.02 26.15 -20.27
C HIS A 99 -15.81 25.40 -19.17
N CYS A 100 -15.12 24.73 -18.26
CA CYS A 100 -15.77 24.04 -17.12
C CYS A 100 -16.63 24.98 -16.29
N LYS A 101 -16.12 26.16 -15.94
CA LYS A 101 -16.83 27.17 -15.10
C LYS A 101 -18.07 27.75 -15.81
N GLU A 102 -18.05 27.83 -17.11
CA GLU A 102 -19.19 28.29 -17.93
C GLU A 102 -20.28 27.24 -18.06
N HIS A 103 -19.89 25.94 -18.19
CA HIS A 103 -20.84 24.87 -18.52
C HIS A 103 -21.37 24.11 -17.29
N TYR A 104 -20.64 24.10 -16.16
CA TYR A 104 -21.02 23.34 -14.98
C TYR A 104 -21.13 24.24 -13.75
N THR A 105 -22.38 24.52 -13.30
CA THR A 105 -22.70 25.54 -12.26
C THR A 105 -23.32 24.96 -11.01
N ARG A 106 -23.01 23.72 -10.62
CA ARG A 106 -23.55 23.12 -9.40
C ARG A 106 -22.90 23.70 -8.13
N PRO A 107 -23.66 23.91 -7.02
CA PRO A 107 -23.12 24.51 -5.77
C PRO A 107 -22.00 23.69 -5.12
N ASN A 108 -22.02 22.37 -5.30
CA ASN A 108 -21.03 21.44 -4.72
C ASN A 108 -19.85 21.16 -5.66
N LEU A 109 -19.70 21.89 -6.77
CA LEU A 109 -18.67 21.68 -7.78
C LEU A 109 -17.78 22.92 -7.93
N SER A 110 -16.47 22.73 -8.00
CA SER A 110 -15.51 23.81 -8.25
C SER A 110 -14.40 23.36 -9.19
N PHE A 111 -13.90 24.31 -10.00
CA PHE A 111 -12.82 24.08 -10.95
C PHE A 111 -11.68 25.06 -10.68
N THR A 112 -10.44 24.55 -10.72
CA THR A 112 -9.23 25.33 -10.41
C THR A 112 -8.14 25.03 -11.44
N VAL A 113 -7.50 26.09 -11.93
CA VAL A 113 -6.26 25.96 -12.73
C VAL A 113 -5.15 25.54 -11.77
N LEU A 114 -4.61 24.34 -11.94
CA LEU A 114 -3.63 23.76 -11.04
C LEU A 114 -2.74 22.74 -11.77
N ASP A 115 -1.43 22.86 -11.57
CA ASP A 115 -0.53 21.77 -11.86
C ASP A 115 -0.73 20.65 -10.81
N VAL A 116 -1.07 19.45 -11.30
CA VAL A 116 -1.35 18.27 -10.43
C VAL A 116 -0.15 17.86 -9.57
N LEU A 117 1.06 18.28 -9.91
CA LEU A 117 2.25 18.11 -9.06
C LEU A 117 2.16 18.89 -7.73
N ASN A 118 1.28 19.88 -7.64
CA ASN A 118 1.02 20.67 -6.44
C ASN A 118 -0.32 20.29 -5.76
N LEU A 119 -0.92 19.15 -6.12
CA LEU A 119 -2.26 18.77 -5.71
C LEU A 119 -2.39 18.69 -4.17
N ARG A 120 -1.43 18.13 -3.47
CA ARG A 120 -1.46 18.00 -2.01
C ARG A 120 -1.44 19.37 -1.32
N GLY A 121 -0.51 20.25 -1.68
CA GLY A 121 -0.40 21.59 -1.09
C GLY A 121 -1.67 22.42 -1.31
N TRP A 122 -2.21 22.41 -2.53
CA TRP A 122 -3.48 23.05 -2.85
C TRP A 122 -4.65 22.46 -2.05
N TRP A 123 -4.70 21.13 -1.89
CA TRP A 123 -5.76 20.46 -1.13
C TRP A 123 -5.77 20.86 0.33
N ASP A 124 -4.60 20.89 0.98
CA ASP A 124 -4.46 21.28 2.38
C ASP A 124 -4.85 22.74 2.60
N GLU A 125 -4.40 23.65 1.73
CA GLU A 125 -4.76 25.07 1.78
C GLU A 125 -6.27 25.27 1.55
N ARG A 126 -6.82 24.60 0.54
CA ARG A 126 -8.22 24.74 0.14
C ARG A 126 -9.20 24.21 1.16
N THR A 127 -8.88 23.13 1.83
CA THR A 127 -9.82 22.40 2.68
C THR A 127 -9.56 22.54 4.17
N GLY A 128 -8.34 22.91 4.59
CA GLY A 128 -7.94 22.97 5.99
C GLY A 128 -8.13 21.65 6.72
N GLY A 129 -8.04 20.51 5.99
CA GLY A 129 -8.26 19.18 6.54
C GLY A 129 -9.71 18.82 6.84
N LYS A 130 -10.68 19.53 6.24
CA LYS A 130 -12.11 19.29 6.41
C LYS A 130 -12.54 17.89 5.95
N TYR A 131 -12.01 17.44 4.82
CA TYR A 131 -12.33 16.15 4.23
C TYR A 131 -11.29 15.11 4.65
N LYS A 132 -11.77 13.97 5.15
CA LYS A 132 -10.92 12.91 5.72
C LYS A 132 -10.82 11.67 4.84
N LYS A 133 -11.80 11.48 3.97
CA LYS A 133 -11.92 10.30 3.11
C LYS A 133 -12.22 10.70 1.66
N PRO A 134 -11.32 11.43 1.00
CA PRO A 134 -11.55 11.84 -0.39
C PRO A 134 -11.34 10.68 -1.37
N LEU A 135 -12.12 10.70 -2.46
CA LEU A 135 -11.89 9.88 -3.65
C LEU A 135 -11.10 10.72 -4.66
N VAL A 136 -9.92 10.27 -5.05
CA VAL A 136 -9.06 10.96 -6.01
C VAL A 136 -9.00 10.18 -7.31
N VAL A 137 -9.38 10.81 -8.41
CA VAL A 137 -9.43 10.16 -9.71
C VAL A 137 -8.56 10.88 -10.74
N CYS A 138 -7.89 10.12 -11.61
CA CYS A 138 -7.18 10.61 -12.79
C CYS A 138 -7.48 9.63 -13.93
N VAL A 139 -8.44 9.97 -14.76
CA VAL A 139 -9.11 9.01 -15.65
C VAL A 139 -8.95 9.35 -17.12
N ASN A 140 -9.44 8.46 -17.99
CA ASN A 140 -9.47 8.63 -19.44
C ASN A 140 -8.09 8.91 -20.04
N ASN A 141 -7.10 8.11 -19.64
CA ASN A 141 -5.73 8.14 -20.13
C ASN A 141 -4.94 9.43 -19.82
N THR A 142 -5.43 10.27 -18.92
CA THR A 142 -4.80 11.57 -18.60
C THR A 142 -3.34 11.41 -18.18
N LEU A 143 -2.99 10.39 -17.38
CA LEU A 143 -1.59 10.12 -16.99
C LEU A 143 -0.70 9.81 -18.21
N ASN A 144 -1.22 9.14 -19.24
CA ASN A 144 -0.40 8.70 -20.37
C ASN A 144 -0.24 9.72 -21.48
N ILE A 145 -0.89 10.86 -21.36
CA ILE A 145 -0.60 12.04 -22.19
C ILE A 145 0.39 13.00 -21.49
N MET A 146 0.68 12.77 -20.21
CA MET A 146 1.70 13.52 -19.45
C MET A 146 3.10 12.96 -19.74
N PRO A 147 4.16 13.78 -19.58
CA PRO A 147 5.54 13.31 -19.63
C PRO A 147 5.77 12.12 -18.68
N GLU A 148 6.56 11.14 -19.10
CA GLU A 148 6.75 9.89 -18.36
C GLU A 148 7.36 10.14 -16.98
N GLU A 149 8.28 11.10 -16.88
CA GLU A 149 9.04 11.45 -15.67
C GLU A 149 8.17 11.99 -14.53
N ILE A 150 6.98 12.52 -14.85
CA ILE A 150 6.07 13.08 -13.85
C ILE A 150 4.92 12.14 -13.47
N ARG A 151 4.63 11.09 -14.25
CA ARG A 151 3.48 10.19 -14.02
C ARG A 151 3.51 9.57 -12.63
N GLY A 152 4.70 9.12 -12.19
CA GLY A 152 4.89 8.58 -10.85
C GLY A 152 4.60 9.61 -9.76
N LYS A 153 5.10 10.83 -9.93
CA LYS A 153 4.86 11.93 -8.98
C LYS A 153 3.39 12.32 -8.89
N VAL A 154 2.64 12.23 -10.00
CA VAL A 154 1.18 12.48 -9.98
C VAL A 154 0.47 11.40 -9.15
N ILE A 155 0.83 10.13 -9.30
CA ILE A 155 0.28 9.05 -8.46
C ILE A 155 0.61 9.30 -6.97
N GLU A 156 1.83 9.71 -6.64
CA GLU A 156 2.23 10.09 -5.27
C GLU A 156 1.38 11.25 -4.73
N GLN A 157 1.11 12.27 -5.54
CA GLN A 157 0.23 13.38 -5.17
C GLN A 157 -1.21 12.90 -4.91
N MET A 158 -1.75 12.03 -5.76
CA MET A 158 -3.07 11.43 -5.57
C MET A 158 -3.14 10.64 -4.25
N LEU A 159 -2.16 9.78 -3.99
CA LEU A 159 -2.05 9.02 -2.74
C LEU A 159 -1.94 9.92 -1.51
N SER A 160 -1.15 10.97 -1.59
CA SER A 160 -0.96 11.92 -0.48
C SER A 160 -2.25 12.65 -0.12
N VAL A 161 -3.10 12.96 -1.12
CA VAL A 161 -4.41 13.58 -0.93
C VAL A 161 -5.44 12.58 -0.43
N SER A 162 -5.50 11.36 -1.01
CA SER A 162 -6.45 10.34 -0.57
C SER A 162 -6.19 9.93 0.89
N GLY A 163 -4.93 9.96 1.33
CA GLY A 163 -4.56 9.48 2.65
C GLY A 163 -4.90 8.00 2.84
N THR A 164 -4.88 7.54 4.08
CA THR A 164 -5.14 6.13 4.42
C THR A 164 -6.60 5.72 4.29
N ASP A 165 -7.54 6.66 4.40
CA ASP A 165 -8.97 6.37 4.41
C ASP A 165 -9.63 6.61 3.04
N GLY A 166 -8.97 7.36 2.17
CA GLY A 166 -9.41 7.62 0.81
C GLY A 166 -9.06 6.49 -0.16
N ARG A 167 -9.41 6.72 -1.42
CA ARG A 167 -9.19 5.77 -2.51
C ARG A 167 -8.79 6.51 -3.76
N CYS A 168 -8.01 5.86 -4.62
CA CYS A 168 -7.63 6.38 -5.92
C CYS A 168 -8.21 5.53 -7.05
N LEU A 169 -8.53 6.19 -8.15
CA LEU A 169 -8.86 5.56 -9.42
C LEU A 169 -7.98 6.18 -10.51
N VAL A 170 -7.29 5.33 -11.27
CA VAL A 170 -6.71 5.73 -12.55
C VAL A 170 -7.32 4.92 -13.68
N SER A 171 -7.47 5.52 -14.85
CA SER A 171 -7.84 4.75 -16.03
C SER A 171 -6.96 5.09 -17.23
N TYR A 172 -6.64 4.05 -17.98
CA TYR A 172 -5.79 4.09 -19.15
C TYR A 172 -6.56 3.55 -20.35
N TRP A 173 -6.24 4.02 -21.56
CA TRP A 173 -6.75 3.38 -22.77
C TRP A 173 -6.15 1.98 -22.91
N ASN A 174 -7.02 1.01 -23.20
CA ASN A 174 -6.65 -0.39 -23.32
C ASN A 174 -5.86 -0.66 -24.60
N GLY A 175 -4.60 -1.01 -24.47
CA GLY A 175 -3.68 -1.28 -25.57
C GLY A 175 -4.16 -2.34 -26.56
N ASN A 176 -5.06 -3.24 -26.16
CA ASN A 176 -5.67 -4.22 -27.07
C ASN A 176 -6.55 -3.55 -28.15
N PHE A 177 -6.97 -2.30 -27.96
CA PHE A 177 -7.75 -1.50 -28.91
C PHE A 177 -6.94 -0.45 -29.65
N PHE A 178 -5.65 -0.36 -29.43
CA PHE A 178 -4.82 0.69 -29.98
C PHE A 178 -4.96 0.84 -31.50
N SER A 179 -4.85 -0.28 -32.23
CA SER A 179 -5.01 -0.25 -33.70
C SER A 179 -6.40 0.21 -34.15
N HIS A 180 -7.46 -0.21 -33.45
CA HIS A 180 -8.81 0.27 -33.73
C HIS A 180 -8.93 1.78 -33.49
N ALA A 181 -8.37 2.30 -32.42
CA ALA A 181 -8.40 3.72 -32.10
C ALA A 181 -7.58 4.55 -33.09
N ILE A 182 -6.41 4.07 -33.54
CA ILE A 182 -5.63 4.74 -34.59
C ILE A 182 -6.48 4.92 -35.84
N MET A 183 -7.16 3.86 -36.32
CA MET A 183 -7.90 3.88 -37.55
C MET A 183 -9.23 4.64 -37.45
N ASN A 184 -9.95 4.56 -36.36
CA ASN A 184 -11.32 5.05 -36.23
C ASN A 184 -11.46 6.33 -35.41
N TYR A 185 -10.44 6.73 -34.65
CA TYR A 185 -10.47 7.98 -33.90
C TYR A 185 -9.35 8.92 -34.33
N TYR A 186 -8.07 8.56 -34.15
CA TYR A 186 -6.96 9.49 -34.39
C TYR A 186 -6.84 9.91 -35.84
N MET A 187 -7.01 8.98 -36.78
CA MET A 187 -7.02 9.31 -38.21
C MET A 187 -8.19 10.22 -38.61
N CYS A 188 -9.32 10.12 -37.90
CA CYS A 188 -10.51 10.95 -38.15
C CYS A 188 -10.46 12.30 -37.46
N ASN A 189 -9.59 12.50 -36.47
CA ASN A 189 -9.48 13.71 -35.64
C ASN A 189 -8.09 14.36 -35.74
N GLN A 190 -7.45 14.32 -36.90
CA GLN A 190 -6.13 14.91 -37.11
C GLN A 190 -6.09 16.43 -36.93
N ASP A 191 -7.22 17.11 -37.02
CA ASP A 191 -7.33 18.54 -36.68
C ASP A 191 -7.14 18.81 -35.18
N LEU A 192 -7.41 17.83 -34.30
CA LEU A 192 -7.21 17.92 -32.85
C LEU A 192 -5.87 17.34 -32.44
N CYS A 193 -5.51 16.17 -32.95
CA CYS A 193 -4.32 15.44 -32.53
C CYS A 193 -3.06 15.81 -33.33
N GLY A 194 -3.24 16.60 -34.42
CA GLY A 194 -2.20 16.88 -35.40
C GLY A 194 -2.11 15.82 -36.48
N LYS A 195 -1.63 16.22 -37.66
CA LYS A 195 -1.42 15.31 -38.79
C LYS A 195 -0.28 14.36 -38.48
N PHE A 196 -0.47 13.08 -38.76
CA PHE A 196 0.54 12.06 -38.61
C PHE A 196 0.46 11.01 -39.70
N ALA A 197 1.55 10.28 -39.92
CA ALA A 197 1.65 9.13 -40.80
C ALA A 197 1.68 7.84 -39.97
N MET A 198 1.45 6.69 -40.65
CA MET A 198 1.56 5.39 -39.94
C MET A 198 2.97 5.06 -39.47
N SER A 199 3.99 5.75 -39.98
CA SER A 199 5.37 5.70 -39.47
C SER A 199 5.58 6.40 -38.11
N ASP A 200 4.64 7.26 -37.71
CA ASP A 200 4.69 7.98 -36.43
C ASP A 200 4.03 7.14 -35.30
N VAL A 201 3.52 5.96 -35.65
CA VAL A 201 2.86 5.03 -34.75
C VAL A 201 3.81 3.89 -34.40
N ASP A 202 4.17 3.78 -33.11
CA ASP A 202 4.84 2.60 -32.59
C ASP A 202 3.80 1.53 -32.20
N TRP A 203 3.65 0.54 -33.09
CA TRP A 203 2.69 -0.54 -32.92
C TRP A 203 3.07 -1.55 -31.82
N GLU A 204 4.36 -1.69 -31.54
CA GLU A 204 4.87 -2.63 -30.54
C GLU A 204 4.60 -2.12 -29.13
N THR A 205 4.98 -0.86 -28.88
CA THR A 205 4.75 -0.22 -27.58
C THR A 205 3.38 0.44 -27.46
N ARG A 206 2.60 0.51 -28.55
CA ARG A 206 1.28 1.15 -28.61
C ARG A 206 1.34 2.64 -28.26
N TYR A 207 2.29 3.32 -28.86
CA TYR A 207 2.56 4.73 -28.68
C TYR A 207 2.35 5.50 -29.98
N LEU A 208 1.70 6.65 -29.87
CA LEU A 208 1.57 7.61 -30.95
C LEU A 208 2.19 8.93 -30.52
N GLU A 209 3.09 9.47 -31.33
CA GLU A 209 3.60 10.83 -31.20
C GLU A 209 3.47 11.52 -32.55
N THR A 210 2.67 12.59 -32.60
CA THR A 210 2.46 13.33 -33.85
C THR A 210 3.52 14.43 -33.98
N PRO A 211 3.84 14.86 -35.23
CA PRO A 211 4.77 15.97 -35.44
C PRO A 211 4.37 17.29 -34.78
N SER A 212 3.09 17.45 -34.41
CA SER A 212 2.60 18.62 -33.65
C SER A 212 2.76 18.49 -32.13
N GLY A 213 3.35 17.40 -31.62
CA GLY A 213 3.61 17.18 -30.22
C GLY A 213 2.48 16.45 -29.45
N TYR A 214 1.41 15.99 -30.09
CA TYR A 214 0.43 15.16 -29.42
C TYR A 214 1.04 13.79 -29.12
N LYS A 215 0.91 13.35 -27.86
CA LYS A 215 1.42 12.05 -27.41
C LYS A 215 0.31 11.26 -26.74
N THR A 216 0.29 9.96 -26.97
CA THR A 216 -0.59 9.04 -26.24
C THR A 216 0.02 7.65 -26.18
N HIS A 217 -0.01 7.05 -24.99
CA HIS A 217 0.44 5.69 -24.73
C HIS A 217 -0.74 4.83 -24.26
N TRP A 218 -0.85 3.63 -24.79
CA TRP A 218 -1.96 2.72 -24.49
C TRP A 218 -1.42 1.48 -23.77
N LEU A 219 -1.93 1.19 -22.58
CA LEU A 219 -1.42 0.12 -21.72
C LEU A 219 -2.39 -1.05 -21.65
N ILE A 220 -1.86 -2.27 -21.66
CA ILE A 220 -2.65 -3.46 -21.33
C ILE A 220 -2.69 -3.67 -19.81
N PRO A 221 -3.67 -4.44 -19.25
CA PRO A 221 -3.85 -4.59 -17.80
C PRO A 221 -2.59 -5.03 -17.03
N VAL A 222 -1.78 -5.92 -17.61
CA VAL A 222 -0.55 -6.39 -16.97
C VAL A 222 0.52 -5.29 -16.86
N GLU A 223 0.56 -4.35 -17.79
CA GLU A 223 1.47 -3.20 -17.75
C GLU A 223 1.01 -2.18 -16.71
N VAL A 224 -0.29 -1.93 -16.62
CA VAL A 224 -0.89 -1.10 -15.55
C VAL A 224 -0.57 -1.71 -14.18
N GLN A 225 -0.73 -3.03 -14.03
CA GLN A 225 -0.38 -3.70 -12.79
C GLN A 225 1.11 -3.57 -12.45
N ARG A 226 1.99 -3.71 -13.45
CA ARG A 226 3.45 -3.57 -13.26
C ARG A 226 3.83 -2.15 -12.85
N LEU A 227 3.22 -1.14 -13.49
CA LEU A 227 3.42 0.26 -13.13
C LEU A 227 3.00 0.53 -11.69
N LEU A 228 1.81 0.10 -11.31
CA LEU A 228 1.28 0.36 -9.97
C LEU A 228 2.03 -0.40 -8.86
N ARG A 229 2.60 -1.57 -9.14
CA ARG A 229 3.43 -2.31 -8.18
C ARG A 229 4.72 -1.61 -7.74
N SER A 230 5.15 -0.58 -8.45
CA SER A 230 6.31 0.24 -8.04
C SER A 230 5.99 1.18 -6.87
N PHE A 231 4.71 1.33 -6.51
CA PHE A 231 4.25 2.14 -5.39
C PHE A 231 3.84 1.26 -4.21
N ASP A 232 3.98 1.79 -3.00
CA ASP A 232 3.51 1.13 -1.77
C ASP A 232 1.99 1.34 -1.62
N ILE A 233 1.24 0.56 -2.39
CA ILE A 233 -0.22 0.66 -2.48
C ILE A 233 -0.88 -0.71 -2.42
N ASN A 234 -2.12 -0.71 -1.95
CA ASN A 234 -3.03 -1.83 -2.07
C ASN A 234 -3.78 -1.71 -3.42
N ILE A 235 -3.43 -2.55 -4.40
CA ILE A 235 -4.18 -2.64 -5.65
C ILE A 235 -5.40 -3.51 -5.39
N GLU A 236 -6.59 -2.90 -5.44
CA GLU A 236 -7.85 -3.57 -5.14
C GLU A 236 -8.37 -4.33 -6.37
N THR A 237 -8.48 -3.64 -7.49
CA THR A 237 -8.90 -4.24 -8.77
C THR A 237 -8.16 -3.61 -9.94
N ILE A 238 -7.95 -4.42 -11.00
CA ILE A 238 -7.59 -3.96 -12.34
C ILE A 238 -8.56 -4.64 -13.29
N GLU A 239 -9.43 -3.87 -13.90
CA GLU A 239 -10.50 -4.38 -14.74
C GLU A 239 -10.65 -3.57 -16.03
N ASN A 240 -11.20 -4.18 -17.07
CA ASN A 240 -11.56 -3.48 -18.29
C ASN A 240 -12.99 -2.98 -18.18
N ASP A 241 -13.30 -1.85 -18.82
CA ASP A 241 -14.68 -1.45 -19.03
C ASP A 241 -15.39 -2.46 -19.96
N ILE A 242 -16.71 -2.49 -19.87
CA ILE A 242 -17.53 -3.31 -20.76
C ILE A 242 -17.52 -2.64 -22.12
N ALA A 243 -17.09 -3.37 -23.16
CA ALA A 243 -17.14 -2.89 -24.54
C ALA A 243 -18.58 -2.74 -25.01
N TYR A 244 -19.00 -1.51 -25.22
CA TYR A 244 -20.20 -1.19 -25.95
C TYR A 244 -19.84 -0.85 -27.41
N GLY A 245 -19.51 -1.86 -28.21
CA GLY A 245 -19.40 -1.69 -29.65
C GLY A 245 -20.73 -2.07 -30.30
N ARG A 246 -21.23 -1.28 -31.24
CA ARG A 246 -22.36 -1.66 -32.10
C ARG A 246 -22.11 -2.98 -32.82
N ASP A 247 -20.88 -3.46 -32.86
CA ASP A 247 -20.41 -4.55 -33.71
C ASP A 247 -19.96 -5.81 -32.96
N HIS A 248 -20.23 -5.97 -31.71
CA HIS A 248 -19.90 -7.17 -30.89
C HIS A 248 -18.45 -7.69 -30.97
N ILE A 249 -17.47 -6.88 -31.34
CA ILE A 249 -16.14 -7.37 -31.75
C ILE A 249 -15.17 -7.50 -30.58
N SER A 250 -15.44 -6.98 -29.40
CA SER A 250 -14.49 -7.21 -28.31
C SER A 250 -15.10 -7.31 -26.92
N CYS A 251 -14.68 -8.34 -26.22
CA CYS A 251 -15.02 -8.59 -24.82
C CYS A 251 -14.08 -7.88 -23.83
N SER A 252 -13.17 -7.01 -24.30
CA SER A 252 -12.07 -6.52 -23.45
C SER A 252 -12.13 -5.03 -23.10
N GLY A 253 -13.15 -4.29 -23.55
CA GLY A 253 -13.36 -2.87 -23.22
C GLY A 253 -12.29 -1.89 -23.72
N LEU A 254 -12.63 -0.62 -23.82
CA LEU A 254 -11.76 0.43 -24.36
C LEU A 254 -10.79 0.99 -23.31
N ALA A 255 -11.13 0.92 -22.02
CA ALA A 255 -10.28 1.42 -20.95
C ALA A 255 -9.94 0.32 -19.92
N VAL A 256 -8.81 0.48 -19.27
CA VAL A 256 -8.37 -0.29 -18.10
C VAL A 256 -8.53 0.59 -16.88
N PHE A 257 -9.32 0.17 -15.91
CA PHE A 257 -9.55 0.84 -14.65
C PHE A 257 -8.72 0.18 -13.54
N ALA A 258 -7.96 0.96 -12.79
CA ALA A 258 -7.23 0.49 -11.62
C ALA A 258 -7.66 1.25 -10.38
N TRP A 259 -8.25 0.53 -9.44
CA TRP A 259 -8.62 1.01 -8.12
C TRP A 259 -7.54 0.65 -7.12
N PHE A 260 -7.09 1.63 -6.34
CA PHE A 260 -6.07 1.41 -5.32
C PHE A 260 -6.18 2.42 -4.18
N SER A 261 -5.59 2.07 -3.06
CA SER A 261 -5.48 2.91 -1.87
C SER A 261 -4.05 2.87 -1.34
N VAL A 262 -3.72 3.80 -0.44
CA VAL A 262 -2.46 3.74 0.31
C VAL A 262 -2.41 2.40 1.03
N ALA A 263 -1.32 1.64 0.89
CA ALA A 263 -1.19 0.39 1.63
C ALA A 263 -1.18 0.69 3.14
N SER A 264 -1.86 -0.15 3.91
CA SER A 264 -1.77 -0.08 5.38
C SER A 264 -0.31 -0.21 5.86
N THR A 265 0.50 -0.92 5.11
CA THR A 265 1.93 -1.06 5.30
C THR A 265 2.69 0.26 5.19
N SER A 266 2.27 1.19 4.33
CA SER A 266 2.90 2.51 4.19
C SER A 266 2.84 3.33 5.49
N TYR A 267 1.69 3.30 6.18
CA TYR A 267 1.58 3.93 7.49
C TYR A 267 2.51 3.26 8.51
N SER A 268 2.50 1.92 8.56
CA SER A 268 3.37 1.16 9.47
C SER A 268 4.84 1.46 9.20
N LYS A 269 5.27 1.50 7.93
CA LYS A 269 6.64 1.89 7.56
C LYS A 269 6.98 3.28 8.08
N SER A 270 6.17 4.28 7.74
CA SER A 270 6.39 5.68 8.17
C SER A 270 6.40 5.82 9.69
N TYR A 271 5.52 5.11 10.39
CA TYR A 271 5.46 5.12 11.84
C TYR A 271 6.73 4.52 12.46
N TYR A 272 7.11 3.30 12.08
CA TYR A 272 8.26 2.61 12.65
C TYR A 272 9.60 3.23 12.23
N ASP A 273 9.69 3.91 11.09
CA ASP A 273 10.87 4.67 10.66
C ASP A 273 10.97 6.06 11.31
N SER A 274 9.94 6.52 12.07
CA SER A 274 10.00 7.82 12.74
C SER A 274 10.98 7.82 13.91
N ASP A 275 11.68 8.95 14.14
CA ASP A 275 12.61 9.09 15.25
C ASP A 275 11.90 8.95 16.60
N ASP A 276 10.68 9.45 16.71
CA ASP A 276 9.84 9.32 17.91
C ASP A 276 9.54 7.85 18.24
N ALA A 277 9.15 7.03 17.23
CA ALA A 277 8.88 5.60 17.44
C ALA A 277 10.16 4.86 17.80
N GLN A 278 11.27 5.10 17.12
CA GLN A 278 12.57 4.51 17.45
C GLN A 278 13.01 4.83 18.88
N ALA A 279 12.86 6.09 19.30
CA ALA A 279 13.16 6.51 20.68
C ALA A 279 12.22 5.86 21.70
N PHE A 280 10.93 5.75 21.39
CA PHE A 280 9.94 5.11 22.25
C PHE A 280 10.23 3.62 22.43
N TYR A 281 10.41 2.86 21.35
CA TYR A 281 10.67 1.42 21.44
C TYR A 281 12.00 1.11 22.12
N SER A 282 13.04 1.91 21.86
CA SER A 282 14.35 1.73 22.49
C SER A 282 14.39 2.06 23.99
N ASN A 283 13.52 2.95 24.49
CA ASN A 283 13.60 3.44 25.86
C ASN A 283 12.44 2.98 26.77
N VAL A 284 11.30 2.62 26.20
CA VAL A 284 10.06 2.33 26.95
C VAL A 284 9.56 0.92 26.71
N TRP A 285 9.56 0.47 25.44
CA TRP A 285 9.12 -0.87 25.07
C TRP A 285 10.26 -1.88 25.28
N GLY A 286 10.40 -2.92 24.53
CA GLY A 286 11.29 -4.05 24.82
C GLY A 286 12.76 -3.94 24.36
N HIS A 287 13.26 -2.81 23.90
CA HIS A 287 14.61 -2.58 23.35
C HIS A 287 14.91 -3.26 22.01
N GLU A 288 14.92 -4.59 21.92
CA GLU A 288 15.25 -5.37 20.71
C GLU A 288 14.06 -6.18 20.19
N THR A 289 12.92 -6.10 20.86
CA THR A 289 11.68 -6.78 20.52
C THR A 289 10.52 -5.80 20.62
N VAL A 290 9.48 -6.05 19.84
CA VAL A 290 8.29 -5.18 19.78
C VAL A 290 7.05 -6.08 19.68
N HIS A 291 6.71 -6.74 20.78
CA HIS A 291 5.53 -7.60 20.84
C HIS A 291 4.93 -7.63 22.25
N ILE A 292 3.77 -8.24 22.40
CA ILE A 292 3.13 -8.42 23.70
C ILE A 292 3.88 -9.48 24.51
N GLY A 293 4.04 -9.25 25.81
CA GLY A 293 4.71 -10.17 26.72
C GLY A 293 3.75 -11.03 27.56
N ARG A 294 4.27 -12.12 28.12
CA ARG A 294 3.55 -13.05 29.02
C ARG A 294 3.65 -12.57 30.48
N TYR A 295 2.81 -11.60 30.83
CA TYR A 295 2.72 -11.05 32.19
C TYR A 295 2.18 -12.04 33.21
N ASP A 296 1.37 -12.98 32.80
CA ASP A 296 0.86 -14.09 33.63
C ASP A 296 1.99 -14.96 34.18
N LEU A 297 3.11 -15.07 33.45
CA LEU A 297 4.29 -15.84 33.86
C LEU A 297 5.29 -15.07 34.75
N LEU A 298 5.12 -13.75 34.92
CA LEU A 298 5.96 -12.98 35.84
C LEU A 298 5.78 -13.46 37.28
N SER A 299 6.89 -13.76 37.95
CA SER A 299 6.88 -14.12 39.37
C SER A 299 6.48 -12.93 40.25
N HIS A 300 6.12 -13.20 41.51
CA HIS A 300 5.85 -12.12 42.49
C HIS A 300 7.09 -11.21 42.65
N GLN A 301 8.28 -11.79 42.65
CA GLN A 301 9.53 -11.04 42.75
C GLN A 301 9.73 -10.12 41.54
N ASP A 302 9.48 -10.61 40.30
CA ASP A 302 9.59 -9.78 39.09
C ASP A 302 8.66 -8.57 39.15
N ARG A 303 7.42 -8.78 39.61
CA ARG A 303 6.42 -7.71 39.71
C ARG A 303 6.77 -6.64 40.75
N THR A 304 7.52 -6.99 41.81
CA THR A 304 7.84 -6.09 42.93
C THR A 304 9.21 -5.45 42.84
N SER A 305 10.21 -6.14 42.26
CA SER A 305 11.59 -5.66 42.19
C SER A 305 11.99 -5.00 40.87
N LEU A 306 11.32 -5.33 39.76
CA LEU A 306 11.64 -4.79 38.46
C LEU A 306 10.93 -3.46 38.19
N THR A 307 11.62 -2.52 37.53
CA THR A 307 11.00 -1.33 36.95
C THR A 307 10.01 -1.72 35.88
N LYS A 308 9.11 -0.80 35.46
CA LYS A 308 8.13 -1.10 34.42
C LYS A 308 8.77 -1.53 33.08
N VAL A 309 9.84 -0.85 32.65
CA VAL A 309 10.61 -1.23 31.46
C VAL A 309 11.19 -2.64 31.59
N GLN A 310 11.77 -2.98 32.74
CA GLN A 310 12.30 -4.33 33.01
C GLN A 310 11.19 -5.40 33.05
N GLN A 311 9.99 -5.06 33.56
CA GLN A 311 8.84 -5.96 33.53
C GLN A 311 8.37 -6.24 32.10
N ILE A 312 8.39 -5.23 31.21
CA ILE A 312 8.08 -5.39 29.79
C ILE A 312 9.08 -6.36 29.16
N SER A 313 10.37 -6.06 29.22
CA SER A 313 11.42 -6.91 28.63
C SER A 313 11.39 -8.35 29.18
N LYS A 314 11.12 -8.52 30.50
CA LYS A 314 11.02 -9.86 31.09
C LYS A 314 9.79 -10.62 30.61
N ALA A 315 8.65 -9.95 30.45
CA ALA A 315 7.41 -10.56 29.93
C ALA A 315 7.58 -10.97 28.46
N GLU A 316 8.25 -10.16 27.64
CA GLU A 316 8.60 -10.48 26.24
C GLU A 316 9.55 -11.69 26.17
N GLU A 317 10.60 -11.71 26.99
CA GLU A 317 11.51 -12.86 27.11
C GLU A 317 10.76 -14.17 27.43
N LEU A 318 9.81 -14.12 28.35
CA LEU A 318 8.98 -15.27 28.70
C LEU A 318 8.08 -15.71 27.53
N HIS A 319 7.53 -14.74 26.78
CA HIS A 319 6.73 -15.04 25.57
C HIS A 319 7.56 -15.74 24.49
N GLU A 320 8.73 -15.21 24.15
CA GLU A 320 9.65 -15.82 23.19
C GLU A 320 10.08 -17.23 23.65
N THR A 321 10.31 -17.42 24.94
CA THR A 321 10.64 -18.73 25.50
C THR A 321 9.52 -19.75 25.26
N GLU A 322 8.26 -19.36 25.48
CA GLU A 322 7.10 -20.22 25.18
C GLU A 322 6.96 -20.47 23.69
N PHE A 323 7.19 -19.45 22.85
CA PHE A 323 7.18 -19.59 21.40
C PHE A 323 8.22 -20.61 20.91
N ILE A 324 9.45 -20.54 21.41
CA ILE A 324 10.52 -21.48 21.09
C ILE A 324 10.19 -22.90 21.57
N LYS A 325 9.55 -23.06 22.73
CA LYS A 325 9.05 -24.36 23.18
C LYS A 325 8.03 -24.96 22.23
N LEU A 326 7.14 -24.13 21.64
CA LEU A 326 6.17 -24.59 20.64
C LEU A 326 6.86 -25.05 19.35
N ILE A 327 7.87 -24.30 18.88
CA ILE A 327 8.68 -24.70 17.73
C ILE A 327 9.32 -26.06 17.99
N ASN A 328 9.99 -26.20 19.13
CA ASN A 328 10.64 -27.45 19.52
C ASN A 328 9.66 -28.62 19.58
N TYR A 329 8.49 -28.42 20.14
CA TYR A 329 7.45 -29.45 20.22
C TYR A 329 6.98 -29.89 18.81
N LYS A 330 6.78 -28.95 17.86
CA LYS A 330 6.34 -29.26 16.48
C LYS A 330 7.41 -29.99 15.65
N PHE A 331 8.67 -29.80 15.99
CA PHE A 331 9.81 -30.45 15.31
C PHE A 331 10.40 -31.64 16.09
N GLN A 332 9.82 -32.02 17.26
CA GLN A 332 10.18 -33.21 18.03
C GLN A 332 9.91 -34.51 17.21
N GLY A 333 10.90 -35.16 16.80
CA GLY A 333 10.83 -36.37 15.94
C GLY A 333 11.88 -36.41 14.87
N ILE A 334 12.59 -35.29 14.65
CA ILE A 334 13.66 -35.17 13.63
C ILE A 334 15.06 -35.39 14.26
N GLY A 335 15.14 -35.86 15.51
CA GLY A 335 16.44 -36.07 16.22
C GLY A 335 16.91 -34.82 16.96
N LYS A 336 18.19 -34.77 17.39
CA LYS A 336 18.80 -33.65 18.14
C LYS A 336 18.35 -32.30 17.61
N THR A 337 18.11 -31.33 18.49
CA THR A 337 17.67 -29.93 18.23
C THR A 337 17.59 -29.57 16.73
N PRO A 338 16.39 -29.50 16.14
CA PRO A 338 16.30 -29.36 14.69
C PRO A 338 16.85 -28.00 14.27
N ARG A 339 17.85 -28.01 13.41
CA ARG A 339 18.26 -26.79 12.69
C ARG A 339 17.32 -26.63 11.50
N VAL A 340 16.58 -25.54 11.46
CA VAL A 340 15.53 -25.28 10.47
C VAL A 340 15.82 -24.02 9.65
N ARG A 341 15.32 -23.98 8.42
CA ARG A 341 15.34 -22.80 7.57
C ARG A 341 14.11 -21.97 7.87
N ILE A 342 14.31 -20.76 8.36
CA ILE A 342 13.24 -19.91 8.90
C ILE A 342 13.04 -18.69 8.01
N LEU A 343 11.77 -18.27 7.85
CA LEU A 343 11.38 -16.93 7.45
C LEU A 343 10.62 -16.30 8.62
N ASP A 344 11.03 -15.10 9.04
CA ASP A 344 10.33 -14.27 10.02
C ASP A 344 9.66 -13.09 9.30
N MET A 345 8.33 -13.10 9.28
CA MET A 345 7.50 -12.11 8.60
C MET A 345 7.18 -10.96 9.55
N GLY A 346 7.74 -9.77 9.29
CA GLY A 346 7.68 -8.62 10.18
C GLY A 346 8.66 -8.77 11.35
N CYS A 347 9.93 -9.04 11.03
CA CYS A 347 10.94 -9.38 12.02
C CYS A 347 11.38 -8.22 12.95
N GLY A 348 11.01 -6.97 12.62
CA GLY A 348 11.42 -5.79 13.36
C GLY A 348 12.94 -5.73 13.55
N TYR A 349 13.38 -5.66 14.78
CA TYR A 349 14.82 -5.67 15.12
C TYR A 349 15.47 -7.07 15.06
N GLY A 350 14.76 -8.11 14.66
CA GLY A 350 15.28 -9.48 14.51
C GLY A 350 15.52 -10.24 15.82
N GLY A 351 14.94 -9.82 16.92
CA GLY A 351 15.20 -10.39 18.26
C GLY A 351 14.89 -11.88 18.35
N LEU A 352 13.72 -12.32 17.89
CA LEU A 352 13.32 -13.73 17.93
C LEU A 352 14.23 -14.62 17.08
N LEU A 353 14.60 -14.18 15.87
CA LEU A 353 15.54 -14.93 15.01
C LEU A 353 16.91 -15.10 15.68
N ARG A 354 17.45 -14.04 16.31
CA ARG A 354 18.70 -14.12 17.05
C ARG A 354 18.61 -15.09 18.19
N ARG A 355 17.52 -15.08 18.95
CA ARG A 355 17.31 -15.99 20.07
C ARG A 355 17.23 -17.46 19.64
N LEU A 356 16.57 -17.72 18.50
CA LEU A 356 16.56 -19.05 17.88
C LEU A 356 17.96 -19.47 17.41
N TRP A 357 18.73 -18.54 16.87
CA TRP A 357 20.10 -18.77 16.43
C TRP A 357 21.04 -19.09 17.60
N GLU A 358 20.98 -18.32 18.69
CA GLU A 358 21.77 -18.55 19.91
C GLU A 358 21.50 -19.93 20.52
N GLN A 359 20.29 -20.43 20.42
CA GLN A 359 19.91 -21.78 20.85
C GLN A 359 20.23 -22.87 19.83
N GLY A 360 20.84 -22.54 18.70
CA GLY A 360 21.25 -23.47 17.67
C GLY A 360 20.12 -24.00 16.78
N HIS A 361 18.96 -23.34 16.75
CA HIS A 361 17.80 -23.76 15.95
C HIS A 361 17.83 -23.28 14.50
N VAL A 362 18.64 -22.29 14.17
CA VAL A 362 18.69 -21.71 12.82
C VAL A 362 19.76 -22.40 11.99
N TRP A 363 19.39 -22.93 10.85
CA TRP A 363 20.33 -23.31 9.77
C TRP A 363 20.53 -22.14 8.81
N SER A 364 19.45 -21.49 8.40
CA SER A 364 19.42 -20.30 7.57
C SER A 364 18.17 -19.51 7.94
N GLY A 365 18.35 -18.33 8.53
CA GLY A 365 17.29 -17.40 8.90
C GLY A 365 17.17 -16.31 7.85
N VAL A 366 15.94 -15.92 7.53
CA VAL A 366 15.62 -14.71 6.79
C VAL A 366 14.59 -13.95 7.60
N GLY A 367 14.86 -12.70 7.97
CA GLY A 367 13.87 -11.79 8.50
C GLY A 367 13.48 -10.80 7.40
N CYS A 368 12.19 -10.47 7.27
CA CYS A 368 11.77 -9.38 6.41
C CYS A 368 10.93 -8.37 7.19
N ASP A 369 11.18 -7.09 6.93
CA ASP A 369 10.41 -5.97 7.48
C ASP A 369 10.43 -4.82 6.47
N ILE A 370 9.39 -3.97 6.50
CA ILE A 370 9.30 -2.80 5.62
C ILE A 370 9.99 -1.56 6.19
N ALA A 371 10.24 -1.53 7.51
CA ALA A 371 10.82 -0.38 8.20
C ALA A 371 12.36 -0.39 8.07
N SER A 372 12.89 0.53 7.28
CA SER A 372 14.33 0.64 6.97
C SER A 372 15.19 0.73 8.22
N LYS A 373 14.81 1.59 9.18
CA LYS A 373 15.55 1.75 10.45
C LYS A 373 15.57 0.50 11.32
N MET A 374 14.48 -0.28 11.31
CA MET A 374 14.44 -1.57 12.00
C MET A 374 15.37 -2.58 11.34
N CYS A 375 15.31 -2.69 10.01
CA CYS A 375 16.19 -3.57 9.24
C CYS A 375 17.67 -3.24 9.43
N ASP A 376 18.04 -1.96 9.37
CA ASP A 376 19.43 -1.51 9.54
C ASP A 376 19.94 -1.83 10.95
N ARG A 377 19.12 -1.59 11.98
CA ARG A 377 19.48 -1.96 13.35
C ARG A 377 19.59 -3.46 13.53
N ALA A 378 18.70 -4.25 12.94
CA ALA A 378 18.76 -5.71 12.98
C ALA A 378 20.07 -6.23 12.34
N ARG A 379 20.43 -5.72 11.16
CA ARG A 379 21.70 -6.04 10.47
C ARG A 379 22.91 -5.68 11.32
N MET A 380 22.91 -4.49 11.91
CA MET A 380 23.99 -4.02 12.79
C MET A 380 24.19 -4.96 13.99
N ILE A 381 23.11 -5.34 14.68
CA ILE A 381 23.18 -6.23 15.83
C ILE A 381 23.64 -7.63 15.41
N ASN A 382 23.11 -8.16 14.31
CA ASN A 382 23.54 -9.47 13.78
C ASN A 382 25.03 -9.50 13.46
N ALA A 383 25.57 -8.44 12.84
CA ALA A 383 27.01 -8.33 12.56
C ALA A 383 27.87 -8.27 13.83
N GLN A 384 27.39 -7.56 14.88
CA GLN A 384 28.11 -7.45 16.16
C GLN A 384 28.30 -8.80 16.88
N ILE A 385 27.32 -9.71 16.74
CA ILE A 385 27.37 -11.02 17.41
C ILE A 385 27.78 -12.16 16.45
N GLY A 386 28.01 -11.84 15.17
CA GLY A 386 28.40 -12.84 14.14
C GLY A 386 27.24 -13.69 13.63
N ALA A 387 25.99 -13.27 13.87
CA ALA A 387 24.78 -13.94 13.37
C ALA A 387 24.48 -13.62 11.90
N ASP A 388 25.09 -12.61 11.32
CA ASP A 388 24.95 -12.17 9.93
C ASP A 388 25.40 -13.22 8.89
N ARG A 389 26.09 -14.24 9.31
CA ARG A 389 26.46 -15.41 8.45
C ARG A 389 25.31 -16.39 8.25
N ASP A 390 24.38 -16.43 9.19
CA ASP A 390 23.28 -17.41 9.24
C ASP A 390 21.91 -16.73 9.13
N ILE A 391 21.83 -15.39 9.33
CA ILE A 391 20.58 -14.60 9.33
C ILE A 391 20.71 -13.42 8.37
N ASP A 392 19.93 -13.44 7.30
CA ASP A 392 19.72 -12.31 6.39
C ASP A 392 18.54 -11.45 6.83
N ILE A 393 18.64 -10.13 6.67
CA ILE A 393 17.54 -9.19 6.89
C ILE A 393 17.21 -8.48 5.58
N LEU A 394 15.98 -8.65 5.11
CA LEU A 394 15.46 -8.06 3.89
C LEU A 394 14.56 -6.88 4.23
N GLU A 395 14.79 -5.73 3.58
CA GLU A 395 13.85 -4.62 3.61
C GLU A 395 12.79 -4.86 2.53
N GLU A 396 11.81 -5.70 2.85
CA GLU A 396 10.75 -6.14 1.92
C GLU A 396 9.43 -6.33 2.67
N SER A 397 8.34 -6.21 1.91
CA SER A 397 7.01 -6.56 2.44
C SER A 397 6.84 -8.09 2.48
N TYR A 398 6.38 -8.60 3.62
CA TYR A 398 6.02 -10.02 3.75
C TYR A 398 4.77 -10.42 2.93
N LEU A 399 4.16 -9.49 2.22
CA LEU A 399 3.11 -9.80 1.24
C LEU A 399 3.69 -10.37 -0.07
N SER A 400 4.98 -10.13 -0.33
CA SER A 400 5.70 -10.63 -1.50
C SER A 400 7.21 -10.57 -1.23
N VAL A 401 7.80 -11.65 -0.71
CA VAL A 401 9.23 -11.70 -0.38
C VAL A 401 10.05 -12.33 -1.50
N SER A 402 11.31 -11.89 -1.64
CA SER A 402 12.25 -12.44 -2.64
C SER A 402 12.79 -13.84 -2.27
N VAL A 403 12.18 -14.50 -1.29
CA VAL A 403 12.52 -15.86 -0.86
C VAL A 403 11.97 -16.90 -1.83
N PRO A 404 12.79 -17.87 -2.30
CA PRO A 404 12.35 -18.89 -3.24
C PRO A 404 11.19 -19.75 -2.70
N PRO A 405 10.29 -20.25 -3.57
CA PRO A 405 9.24 -21.17 -3.16
C PRO A 405 9.82 -22.49 -2.58
N GLU A 406 9.07 -23.10 -1.67
CA GLU A 406 9.41 -24.40 -1.02
C GLU A 406 10.82 -24.44 -0.39
N SER A 407 11.37 -23.29 0.02
CA SER A 407 12.74 -23.16 0.54
C SER A 407 12.81 -23.08 2.07
N LYS A 408 11.70 -22.95 2.77
CA LYS A 408 11.63 -22.79 4.23
C LYS A 408 10.94 -23.96 4.91
N ASP A 409 11.41 -24.29 6.11
CA ASP A 409 10.85 -25.32 6.98
C ASP A 409 9.82 -24.72 7.93
N LEU A 410 10.03 -23.47 8.31
CA LEU A 410 9.26 -22.72 9.28
C LEU A 410 9.07 -21.27 8.82
N VAL A 411 7.84 -20.80 8.88
CA VAL A 411 7.50 -19.38 8.81
C VAL A 411 7.00 -18.96 10.18
N ILE A 412 7.56 -17.87 10.70
CA ILE A 412 7.15 -17.26 11.97
C ILE A 412 6.71 -15.82 11.75
N SER A 413 5.91 -15.31 12.67
CA SER A 413 5.57 -13.89 12.79
C SER A 413 5.13 -13.60 14.23
N MET A 414 5.47 -12.42 14.75
CA MET A 414 5.14 -12.04 16.10
C MET A 414 4.55 -10.63 16.13
N ASP A 415 3.23 -10.54 16.35
CA ASP A 415 2.45 -9.29 16.45
C ASP A 415 2.67 -8.32 15.27
N ALA A 416 2.87 -8.86 14.05
CA ALA A 416 3.11 -8.06 12.85
C ALA A 416 1.93 -8.11 11.85
N LEU A 417 1.22 -9.24 11.78
CA LEU A 417 0.16 -9.42 10.78
C LEU A 417 -1.08 -8.57 11.07
N LEU A 418 -1.25 -8.07 12.31
CA LEU A 418 -2.36 -7.15 12.65
C LEU A 418 -2.34 -5.87 11.78
N HIS A 419 -1.17 -5.44 11.32
CA HIS A 419 -1.00 -4.16 10.61
C HIS A 419 -1.54 -4.14 9.17
N ILE A 420 -1.93 -5.29 8.61
CA ILE A 420 -2.36 -5.41 7.21
C ILE A 420 -3.85 -5.73 7.06
N GLY A 421 -4.58 -5.91 8.17
CA GLY A 421 -6.00 -6.25 8.15
C GLY A 421 -6.30 -7.63 7.51
N PRO A 422 -7.57 -8.07 7.53
CA PRO A 422 -7.94 -9.43 7.12
C PRO A 422 -7.57 -9.81 5.69
N ASP A 423 -7.66 -8.89 4.73
CA ASP A 423 -7.35 -9.18 3.33
C ASP A 423 -5.85 -9.26 3.09
N GLY A 424 -5.07 -8.38 3.73
CA GLY A 424 -3.61 -8.48 3.74
C GLY A 424 -3.13 -9.75 4.42
N GLN A 425 -3.78 -10.19 5.51
CA GLN A 425 -3.49 -11.43 6.21
C GLN A 425 -3.66 -12.66 5.31
N LYS A 426 -4.71 -12.70 4.46
CA LYS A 426 -4.87 -13.76 3.45
C LYS A 426 -3.69 -13.79 2.47
N THR A 427 -3.25 -12.62 2.02
CA THR A 427 -2.11 -12.49 1.10
C THR A 427 -0.81 -12.94 1.78
N ALA A 428 -0.56 -12.55 3.02
CA ALA A 428 0.61 -12.98 3.79
C ALA A 428 0.63 -14.50 4.02
N ILE A 429 -0.52 -15.11 4.33
CA ILE A 429 -0.65 -16.56 4.48
C ILE A 429 -0.40 -17.29 3.14
N LYS A 430 -0.89 -16.75 2.02
CA LYS A 430 -0.58 -17.28 0.68
C LYS A 430 0.91 -17.22 0.38
N GLU A 431 1.58 -16.15 0.77
CA GLU A 431 3.02 -16.01 0.60
C GLU A 431 3.79 -16.97 1.52
N ALA A 432 3.36 -17.14 2.78
CA ALA A 432 3.90 -18.15 3.68
C ALA A 432 3.75 -19.56 3.10
N ALA A 433 2.57 -19.88 2.52
CA ALA A 433 2.36 -21.15 1.85
C ALA A 433 3.30 -21.34 0.64
N ARG A 434 3.59 -20.29 -0.12
CA ARG A 434 4.51 -20.35 -1.25
C ARG A 434 5.93 -20.71 -0.84
N VAL A 435 6.44 -20.09 0.21
CA VAL A 435 7.84 -20.27 0.65
C VAL A 435 8.06 -21.54 1.48
N LEU A 436 7.03 -22.03 2.17
CA LEU A 436 7.11 -23.26 2.93
C LEU A 436 7.18 -24.50 2.03
N ARG A 437 8.05 -25.43 2.37
CA ARG A 437 8.04 -26.76 1.78
C ARG A 437 6.80 -27.55 2.25
N PRO A 438 6.36 -28.59 1.52
CA PRO A 438 5.37 -29.53 2.00
C PRO A 438 5.76 -30.10 3.37
N GLY A 439 4.82 -30.12 4.33
CA GLY A 439 5.05 -30.53 5.71
C GLY A 439 5.69 -29.46 6.62
N GLY A 440 6.05 -28.28 6.08
CA GLY A 440 6.55 -27.14 6.85
C GLY A 440 5.47 -26.51 7.74
N TRP A 441 5.87 -25.75 8.74
CA TRP A 441 4.97 -25.13 9.71
C TRP A 441 4.93 -23.62 9.56
N MET A 442 3.75 -23.03 9.72
CA MET A 442 3.56 -21.63 10.04
C MET A 442 3.16 -21.52 11.50
N ILE A 443 3.94 -20.77 12.30
CA ILE A 443 3.71 -20.54 13.73
C ILE A 443 3.82 -19.04 13.97
N PHE A 444 2.75 -18.42 14.45
CA PHE A 444 2.74 -16.99 14.70
C PHE A 444 1.92 -16.63 15.94
N CYS A 445 2.14 -15.43 16.45
CA CYS A 445 1.32 -14.79 17.44
C CYS A 445 0.77 -13.49 16.86
N ASP A 446 -0.47 -13.16 17.15
CA ASP A 446 -1.03 -11.91 16.65
C ASP A 446 -2.15 -11.37 17.53
N ILE A 447 -2.38 -10.07 17.43
CA ILE A 447 -3.50 -9.37 18.05
C ILE A 447 -4.68 -9.42 17.09
N MET A 448 -5.77 -9.98 17.55
CA MET A 448 -7.00 -10.16 16.79
C MET A 448 -8.18 -9.54 17.55
N GLN A 449 -9.28 -9.30 16.87
CA GLN A 449 -10.54 -8.99 17.56
C GLN A 449 -11.36 -10.27 17.80
N GLN A 450 -12.31 -10.19 18.73
CA GLN A 450 -13.36 -11.21 18.89
C GLN A 450 -14.17 -11.34 17.59
N GLU A 451 -14.81 -12.51 17.39
CA GLU A 451 -15.63 -12.76 16.20
C GLU A 451 -16.80 -11.76 16.10
N GLU A 452 -17.36 -11.38 17.25
CA GLU A 452 -18.42 -10.40 17.34
C GLU A 452 -17.95 -9.23 18.22
N VAL A 453 -17.79 -8.05 17.60
CA VAL A 453 -17.46 -6.80 18.29
C VAL A 453 -18.38 -5.68 17.80
N ASP A 454 -18.64 -4.70 18.64
CA ASP A 454 -19.27 -3.45 18.22
C ASP A 454 -18.24 -2.59 17.46
N PRO A 455 -18.41 -2.34 16.15
CA PRO A 455 -17.46 -1.55 15.38
C PRO A 455 -17.29 -0.12 15.93
N VAL A 456 -18.34 0.46 16.50
CA VAL A 456 -18.31 1.82 17.08
C VAL A 456 -17.44 1.81 18.35
N GLU A 457 -17.56 0.77 19.20
CA GLU A 457 -16.70 0.63 20.38
C GLU A 457 -15.24 0.40 19.99
N MET A 458 -14.98 -0.32 18.87
CA MET A 458 -13.64 -0.62 18.37
C MET A 458 -12.99 0.51 17.56
N GLN A 459 -13.75 1.50 17.08
CA GLN A 459 -13.27 2.56 16.21
C GLN A 459 -11.98 3.23 16.71
N PRO A 460 -11.79 3.54 18.02
CA PRO A 460 -10.54 4.15 18.48
C PRO A 460 -9.29 3.26 18.33
N ILE A 461 -9.46 1.93 18.27
CA ILE A 461 -8.38 0.99 17.95
C ILE A 461 -8.10 1.02 16.44
N TYR A 462 -9.14 0.94 15.62
CA TYR A 462 -9.01 0.96 14.17
C TYR A 462 -8.36 2.25 13.67
N ASP A 463 -8.80 3.40 14.18
CA ASP A 463 -8.19 4.70 13.85
C ASP A 463 -6.70 4.76 14.18
N ARG A 464 -6.30 4.13 15.30
CA ARG A 464 -4.92 4.15 15.75
C ARG A 464 -3.98 3.34 14.86
N ILE A 465 -4.44 2.22 14.32
CA ILE A 465 -3.66 1.33 13.47
C ILE A 465 -3.96 1.52 11.98
N HIS A 466 -4.81 2.51 11.67
CA HIS A 466 -5.24 2.86 10.31
C HIS A 466 -5.82 1.67 9.53
N LEU A 467 -6.71 0.92 10.18
CA LEU A 467 -7.44 -0.20 9.60
C LEU A 467 -8.95 -0.02 9.80
N SER A 468 -9.74 -0.63 8.95
CA SER A 468 -11.21 -0.69 9.11
C SER A 468 -11.66 -1.75 10.12
N LYS A 469 -10.82 -2.77 10.34
CA LYS A 469 -11.05 -3.87 11.29
C LYS A 469 -9.78 -4.69 11.52
N LEU A 470 -9.69 -5.40 12.63
CA LEU A 470 -8.70 -6.43 12.87
C LEU A 470 -9.15 -7.78 12.29
N GLY A 471 -8.20 -8.68 12.07
CA GLY A 471 -8.51 -10.08 11.81
C GLY A 471 -9.09 -10.79 13.03
N THR A 472 -9.73 -11.92 12.81
CA THR A 472 -10.26 -12.82 13.85
C THR A 472 -9.58 -14.18 13.76
N VAL A 473 -9.75 -15.01 14.79
CA VAL A 473 -9.24 -16.40 14.77
C VAL A 473 -9.82 -17.17 13.59
N MET A 474 -11.12 -16.95 13.27
CA MET A 474 -11.78 -17.62 12.15
C MET A 474 -11.30 -17.10 10.79
N ASN A 475 -10.95 -15.81 10.67
CA ASN A 475 -10.31 -15.29 9.45
C ASN A 475 -8.99 -16.02 9.18
N TYR A 476 -8.13 -16.16 10.19
CA TYR A 476 -6.87 -16.91 10.07
C TYR A 476 -7.08 -18.37 9.74
N LYS A 477 -8.02 -19.04 10.44
CA LYS A 477 -8.36 -20.44 10.18
C LYS A 477 -8.83 -20.66 8.73
N GLY A 478 -9.71 -19.80 8.23
CA GLY A 478 -10.20 -19.85 6.85
C GLY A 478 -9.08 -19.64 5.84
N ALA A 479 -8.29 -18.56 6.00
CA ALA A 479 -7.19 -18.24 5.11
C ALA A 479 -6.11 -19.34 5.07
N LEU A 480 -5.79 -19.95 6.22
CA LEU A 480 -4.87 -21.08 6.29
C LEU A 480 -5.41 -22.29 5.53
N ALA A 481 -6.68 -22.65 5.74
CA ALA A 481 -7.31 -23.78 5.05
C ALA A 481 -7.37 -23.57 3.52
N GLU A 482 -7.73 -22.38 3.06
CA GLU A 482 -7.75 -21.99 1.64
C GLU A 482 -6.37 -22.10 0.96
N ASN A 483 -5.29 -21.98 1.74
CA ASN A 483 -3.90 -22.04 1.23
C ASN A 483 -3.21 -23.38 1.55
N GLY A 484 -3.97 -24.44 1.80
CA GLY A 484 -3.46 -25.80 1.94
C GLY A 484 -2.77 -26.09 3.27
N PHE A 485 -3.13 -25.38 4.34
CA PHE A 485 -2.69 -25.72 5.68
C PHE A 485 -3.71 -26.63 6.39
N THR A 486 -3.19 -27.53 7.19
CA THR A 486 -3.92 -28.44 8.07
C THR A 486 -3.39 -28.34 9.51
N ASN A 487 -3.93 -29.14 10.41
CA ASN A 487 -3.49 -29.18 11.80
C ASN A 487 -3.53 -27.80 12.48
N PHE A 488 -4.59 -27.02 12.20
CA PHE A 488 -4.81 -25.72 12.83
C PHE A 488 -4.97 -25.86 14.33
N GLU A 489 -4.18 -25.11 15.08
CA GLU A 489 -4.27 -24.97 16.53
C GLU A 489 -4.21 -23.48 16.91
N TYR A 490 -5.04 -23.09 17.88
CA TYR A 490 -5.00 -21.78 18.50
C TYR A 490 -4.86 -21.91 20.01
N LYS A 491 -3.87 -21.21 20.60
CA LYS A 491 -3.64 -21.16 22.05
C LYS A 491 -3.80 -19.73 22.54
N PRO A 492 -4.93 -19.39 23.21
CA PRO A 492 -5.21 -18.04 23.68
C PRO A 492 -4.35 -17.66 24.88
N HIS A 493 -3.96 -16.37 24.93
CA HIS A 493 -3.26 -15.73 26.02
C HIS A 493 -3.71 -14.26 26.18
N SER A 494 -4.96 -13.97 25.87
CA SER A 494 -5.55 -12.63 25.75
C SER A 494 -5.50 -11.83 27.04
N GLU A 495 -5.43 -12.47 28.20
CA GLU A 495 -5.30 -11.86 29.54
C GLU A 495 -4.05 -10.99 29.67
N ASN A 496 -3.06 -11.20 28.80
CA ASN A 496 -1.80 -10.42 28.82
C ASN A 496 -1.90 -9.07 28.14
N VAL A 497 -2.83 -8.89 27.18
CA VAL A 497 -2.93 -7.68 26.35
C VAL A 497 -3.14 -6.43 27.18
N ALA A 498 -4.16 -6.41 28.04
CA ALA A 498 -4.43 -5.25 28.90
C ALA A 498 -3.29 -4.97 29.89
N SER A 499 -2.66 -6.04 30.42
CA SER A 499 -1.53 -5.92 31.33
C SER A 499 -0.31 -5.32 30.65
N HIS A 500 -0.06 -5.70 29.38
CA HIS A 500 1.01 -5.17 28.57
C HIS A 500 0.82 -3.66 28.32
N TYR A 501 -0.30 -3.26 27.74
CA TYR A 501 -0.56 -1.85 27.42
C TYR A 501 -0.60 -0.95 28.67
N ARG A 502 -1.09 -1.45 29.80
CA ARG A 502 -1.01 -0.77 31.10
C ARG A 502 0.44 -0.54 31.54
N THR A 503 1.27 -1.58 31.45
CA THR A 503 2.67 -1.51 31.91
C THR A 503 3.48 -0.58 31.01
N VAL A 504 3.29 -0.66 29.69
CA VAL A 504 3.93 0.25 28.71
C VAL A 504 3.51 1.70 28.96
N ARG A 505 2.21 1.95 29.22
CA ARG A 505 1.72 3.29 29.56
C ARG A 505 2.34 3.84 30.85
N GLN A 506 2.47 3.00 31.86
CA GLN A 506 3.13 3.38 33.11
C GLN A 506 4.61 3.69 32.89
N ALA A 507 5.33 2.85 32.12
CA ALA A 507 6.72 3.09 31.77
C ALA A 507 6.92 4.40 30.97
N LEU A 508 6.02 4.71 30.04
CA LEU A 508 6.04 5.98 29.31
C LEU A 508 5.88 7.18 30.24
N LEU A 509 4.95 7.12 31.19
CA LEU A 509 4.71 8.19 32.16
C LEU A 509 5.93 8.40 33.10
N GLU A 510 6.57 7.33 33.54
CA GLU A 510 7.80 7.39 34.36
C GLU A 510 9.00 8.00 33.60
N LYS A 511 9.01 7.83 32.28
CA LYS A 511 10.06 8.33 31.38
C LYS A 511 9.72 9.69 30.73
N LYS A 512 8.54 10.24 30.97
CA LYS A 512 8.08 11.50 30.37
C LYS A 512 9.08 12.65 30.64
N GLY A 513 9.49 13.34 29.57
CA GLY A 513 10.50 14.40 29.63
C GLY A 513 11.96 13.92 29.82
N LYS A 514 12.20 12.60 29.89
CA LYS A 514 13.54 12.00 30.03
C LYS A 514 14.02 11.25 28.79
N ILE A 515 13.16 11.08 27.81
CA ILE A 515 13.46 10.40 26.55
C ILE A 515 13.23 11.37 25.37
N PRO A 516 13.96 11.21 24.25
CA PRO A 516 13.90 12.12 23.11
C PRO A 516 12.69 11.82 22.21
N VAL A 517 11.48 11.90 22.75
CA VAL A 517 10.22 11.82 22.00
C VAL A 517 9.52 13.17 22.02
N SER A 518 8.87 13.53 20.93
CA SER A 518 8.08 14.76 20.86
C SER A 518 6.89 14.69 21.82
N GLU A 519 6.49 15.84 22.37
CA GLU A 519 5.36 15.92 23.30
C GLU A 519 4.05 15.45 22.64
N GLY A 520 3.87 15.78 21.35
CA GLY A 520 2.72 15.34 20.57
C GLY A 520 2.67 13.83 20.40
N PHE A 521 3.81 13.19 20.13
CA PHE A 521 3.91 11.73 20.05
C PHE A 521 3.62 11.08 21.41
N ALA A 522 4.26 11.53 22.47
CA ALA A 522 4.07 11.00 23.82
C ALA A 522 2.59 11.05 24.26
N LYS A 523 1.89 12.17 23.97
CA LYS A 523 0.47 12.33 24.28
C LYS A 523 -0.41 11.36 23.47
N ARG A 524 -0.16 11.23 22.15
CA ARG A 524 -0.88 10.25 21.32
C ARG A 524 -0.66 8.82 21.80
N MET A 525 0.59 8.47 22.14
CA MET A 525 0.92 7.14 22.70
C MET A 525 0.21 6.88 24.01
N GLU A 526 0.26 7.80 24.96
CA GLU A 526 -0.43 7.68 26.25
C GLU A 526 -1.93 7.42 26.08
N THR A 527 -2.60 8.21 25.23
CA THR A 527 -4.02 8.05 24.92
C THR A 527 -4.32 6.71 24.26
N GLY A 528 -3.53 6.34 23.25
CA GLY A 528 -3.73 5.08 22.54
C GLY A 528 -3.50 3.86 23.43
N LEU A 529 -2.46 3.85 24.25
CA LEU A 529 -2.21 2.76 25.21
C LEU A 529 -3.35 2.60 26.21
N ALA A 530 -3.95 3.72 26.66
CA ALA A 530 -5.12 3.68 27.55
C ALA A 530 -6.37 3.10 26.86
N VAL A 531 -6.56 3.36 25.57
CA VAL A 531 -7.63 2.76 24.76
C VAL A 531 -7.47 1.25 24.67
N TRP A 532 -6.28 0.76 24.31
CA TRP A 532 -5.98 -0.66 24.26
C TRP A 532 -6.16 -1.33 25.62
N GLU A 533 -5.64 -0.74 26.70
CA GLU A 533 -5.82 -1.25 28.07
C GLU A 533 -7.30 -1.44 28.42
N LYS A 534 -8.15 -0.46 28.04
CA LYS A 534 -9.58 -0.46 28.35
C LYS A 534 -10.37 -1.48 27.53
N LEU A 535 -10.10 -1.56 26.23
CA LEU A 535 -10.94 -2.33 25.28
C LEU A 535 -10.50 -3.79 25.14
N ALA A 536 -9.22 -4.08 25.41
CA ALA A 536 -8.67 -5.42 25.22
C ALA A 536 -9.42 -6.53 26.00
N PRO A 537 -9.82 -6.37 27.27
CA PRO A 537 -10.44 -7.47 28.02
C PRO A 537 -11.73 -8.02 27.41
N LYS A 538 -12.46 -7.18 26.66
CA LYS A 538 -13.75 -7.54 26.07
C LYS A 538 -13.64 -7.89 24.59
N ASN A 539 -12.82 -7.15 23.86
CA ASN A 539 -12.92 -7.10 22.41
C ASN A 539 -11.70 -7.72 21.69
N ILE A 540 -10.58 -7.93 22.40
CA ILE A 540 -9.34 -8.40 21.81
C ILE A 540 -9.03 -9.82 22.24
N VAL A 541 -8.56 -10.60 21.27
CA VAL A 541 -7.94 -11.91 21.49
C VAL A 541 -6.50 -11.88 21.01
N TRP A 542 -5.65 -12.61 21.70
CA TRP A 542 -4.23 -12.72 21.42
C TRP A 542 -3.72 -14.11 21.77
N GLY A 543 -2.81 -14.64 20.99
CA GLY A 543 -2.26 -15.97 21.27
C GLY A 543 -1.55 -16.57 20.08
N PHE A 544 -1.07 -17.79 20.26
CA PHE A 544 -0.34 -18.54 19.26
C PHE A 544 -1.31 -19.23 18.28
N VAL A 545 -1.01 -19.06 17.00
CA VAL A 545 -1.63 -19.80 15.90
C VAL A 545 -0.59 -20.70 15.25
N MET A 546 -0.94 -21.94 15.01
CA MET A 546 -0.07 -22.94 14.39
C MET A 546 -0.82 -23.69 13.31
N ALA A 547 -0.18 -23.90 12.16
CA ALA A 547 -0.74 -24.74 11.10
C ALA A 547 0.40 -25.35 10.27
N GLN A 548 0.14 -26.52 9.69
CA GLN A 548 1.10 -27.25 8.89
C GLN A 548 0.69 -27.25 7.42
N LYS A 549 1.59 -26.87 6.52
CA LYS A 549 1.37 -27.02 5.08
C LYS A 549 1.22 -28.50 4.74
N THR A 550 0.18 -28.87 4.00
CA THR A 550 -0.04 -30.25 3.56
C THR A 550 1.17 -30.81 2.84
N GLY A 551 1.53 -32.05 3.15
CA GLY A 551 2.53 -32.80 2.39
C GLY A 551 2.02 -33.05 0.96
N LYS A 552 2.92 -33.23 -0.02
CA LYS A 552 2.52 -33.84 -1.28
C LYS A 552 1.96 -35.23 -0.92
N ALA A 553 0.74 -35.55 -1.37
CA ALA A 553 0.29 -36.93 -1.31
C ALA A 553 1.38 -37.78 -1.97
N ASN A 554 1.89 -38.78 -1.27
CA ASN A 554 2.75 -39.78 -1.89
C ASN A 554 1.87 -40.50 -2.93
N ASP A 555 2.04 -40.15 -4.22
CA ASP A 555 1.53 -40.92 -5.33
C ASP A 555 2.23 -42.27 -5.40
#